data_05214c779f30e8be68e21dbbf58d3bd1
#
_entry.id   05214c779f30e8be68e21dbbf58d3bd1
#
_cell.length_a   1.000
_cell.length_b   1.000
_cell.length_c   1.000
_cell.angle_alpha   90.00
_cell.angle_beta   90.00
_cell.angle_gamma   90.00
#
_symmetry.space_group_name_H-M   'P 1'
#
loop_
_entity.id
_entity.type
_entity.pdbx_description
1 polymer ?
#
loop_
_entity_poly.entity_id
_entity_poly.type
_entity_poly.pdbx_seq_one_letter_code
_entity_poly.pdbx_strand_id
1 'polypeptide(L)'
;MLERFRAFWNKLFSPVADGLLKIGVTPDMVTWVGTIGVCTGALWLFPQGEFFWGTMFVTAFVFSDIIDGTMARKLGRSSKWGAFLDSTLDRFGDAAIFGGIALWYAWGGDSKLYLGLSLACLVLGAMTSYVRARAESLGMEAKGGIAERSDRLVAILVATGFAGL
;
A
#
# COMPACT_ATOMS: atom_id res chain seq x y z
N MET A 1 -17.73 -2.82 -10.82
CA MET A 1 -16.93 -1.71 -11.38
C MET A 1 -15.43 -1.92 -11.15
N LEU A 2 -15.01 -2.27 -9.96
CA LEU A 2 -13.61 -2.54 -9.58
C LEU A 2 -12.92 -3.65 -10.40
N GLU A 3 -13.61 -4.73 -10.77
CA GLU A 3 -13.02 -5.80 -11.60
C GLU A 3 -12.61 -5.33 -13.00
N ARG A 4 -13.40 -4.45 -13.62
CA ARG A 4 -13.07 -3.87 -14.93
C ARG A 4 -11.85 -2.93 -14.83
N PHE A 5 -11.75 -2.22 -13.71
CA PHE A 5 -10.62 -1.34 -13.42
C PHE A 5 -9.34 -2.15 -13.17
N ARG A 6 -9.44 -3.22 -12.39
CA ARG A 6 -8.34 -4.19 -12.19
C ARG A 6 -7.88 -4.84 -13.50
N ALA A 7 -8.83 -5.26 -14.34
CA ALA A 7 -8.52 -5.86 -15.64
C ALA A 7 -7.78 -4.88 -16.58
N PHE A 8 -8.16 -3.60 -16.58
CA PHE A 8 -7.51 -2.55 -17.33
C PHE A 8 -6.05 -2.37 -16.89
N TRP A 9 -5.82 -2.20 -15.58
CA TRP A 9 -4.48 -2.01 -15.03
C TRP A 9 -3.59 -3.25 -15.24
N ASN A 10 -4.14 -4.45 -15.07
CA ASN A 10 -3.42 -5.69 -15.35
C ASN A 10 -2.97 -5.76 -16.82
N LYS A 11 -3.83 -5.33 -17.74
CA LYS A 11 -3.48 -5.28 -19.18
C LYS A 11 -2.41 -4.24 -19.47
N LEU A 12 -2.49 -3.07 -18.83
CA LEU A 12 -1.53 -1.99 -18.99
C LEU A 12 -0.13 -2.37 -18.48
N PHE A 13 -0.06 -3.01 -17.30
CA PHE A 13 1.21 -3.43 -16.69
C PHE A 13 1.72 -4.81 -17.15
N SER A 14 0.94 -5.54 -17.95
CA SER A 14 1.34 -6.85 -18.49
C SER A 14 2.68 -6.82 -19.23
N PRO A 15 2.97 -5.86 -20.13
CA PRO A 15 4.26 -5.83 -20.83
C PRO A 15 5.44 -5.55 -19.89
N VAL A 16 5.22 -4.75 -18.83
CA VAL A 16 6.25 -4.49 -17.80
C VAL A 16 6.53 -5.79 -17.03
N ALA A 17 5.48 -6.50 -16.60
CA ALA A 17 5.60 -7.78 -15.92
C ALA A 17 6.36 -8.81 -16.78
N ASP A 18 6.06 -8.89 -18.09
CA ASP A 18 6.76 -9.78 -19.01
C ASP A 18 8.25 -9.41 -19.18
N GLY A 19 8.55 -8.11 -19.25
CA GLY A 19 9.93 -7.63 -19.30
C GLY A 19 10.72 -8.01 -18.05
N LEU A 20 10.15 -7.80 -16.87
CA LEU A 20 10.78 -8.16 -15.59
C LEU A 20 11.00 -9.68 -15.46
N LEU A 21 10.02 -10.49 -15.84
CA LEU A 21 10.14 -11.95 -15.83
C LEU A 21 11.25 -12.44 -16.78
N LYS A 22 11.40 -11.83 -17.94
CA LYS A 22 12.45 -12.20 -18.92
C LYS A 22 13.87 -11.97 -18.39
N ILE A 23 14.08 -10.95 -17.56
CA ILE A 23 15.37 -10.66 -16.94
C ILE A 23 15.58 -11.37 -15.60
N GLY A 24 14.66 -12.29 -15.21
CA GLY A 24 14.79 -13.12 -14.02
C GLY A 24 14.34 -12.46 -12.72
N VAL A 25 13.67 -11.30 -12.77
CA VAL A 25 13.09 -10.66 -11.58
C VAL A 25 11.90 -11.49 -11.10
N THR A 26 11.83 -11.72 -9.78
CA THR A 26 10.73 -12.47 -9.16
C THR A 26 9.63 -11.52 -8.66
N PRO A 27 8.37 -11.98 -8.54
CA PRO A 27 7.30 -11.18 -7.92
C PRO A 27 7.70 -10.65 -6.54
N ASP A 28 8.27 -11.50 -5.69
CA ASP A 28 8.71 -11.14 -4.33
C ASP A 28 9.73 -9.98 -4.33
N MET A 29 10.64 -9.94 -5.32
CA MET A 29 11.58 -8.82 -5.46
C MET A 29 10.87 -7.51 -5.77
N VAL A 30 9.83 -7.56 -6.60
CA VAL A 30 9.03 -6.37 -6.94
C VAL A 30 8.26 -5.88 -5.71
N THR A 31 7.66 -6.78 -4.95
CA THR A 31 6.98 -6.46 -3.68
C THR A 31 7.94 -5.78 -2.69
N TRP A 32 9.16 -6.30 -2.51
CA TRP A 32 10.17 -5.70 -1.65
C TRP A 32 10.56 -4.28 -2.11
N VAL A 33 10.90 -4.13 -3.38
CA VAL A 33 11.28 -2.83 -3.95
C VAL A 33 10.15 -1.82 -3.83
N GLY A 34 8.92 -2.23 -4.12
CA GLY A 34 7.73 -1.41 -3.95
C GLY A 34 7.57 -0.92 -2.52
N THR A 35 7.62 -1.83 -1.55
CA THR A 35 7.48 -1.49 -0.13
C THR A 35 8.60 -0.58 0.37
N ILE A 36 9.85 -0.87 0.01
CA ILE A 36 11.00 -0.01 0.37
C ILE A 36 10.81 1.39 -0.23
N GLY A 37 10.35 1.49 -1.48
CA GLY A 37 10.04 2.76 -2.12
C GLY A 37 8.94 3.53 -1.40
N VAL A 38 7.82 2.87 -1.07
CA VAL A 38 6.73 3.47 -0.29
C VAL A 38 7.23 3.96 1.06
N CYS A 39 7.94 3.11 1.81
CA CYS A 39 8.47 3.47 3.13
C CYS A 39 9.44 4.65 3.06
N THR A 40 10.35 4.63 2.09
CA THR A 40 11.33 5.72 1.91
C THR A 40 10.62 7.02 1.56
N GLY A 41 9.73 7.01 0.57
CA GLY A 41 9.00 8.21 0.15
C GLY A 41 8.13 8.79 1.25
N ALA A 42 7.37 7.94 1.94
CA ALA A 42 6.47 8.38 3.00
C ALA A 42 7.22 8.92 4.23
N LEU A 43 8.27 8.24 4.69
CA LEU A 43 9.02 8.63 5.90
C LEU A 43 10.03 9.75 5.64
N TRP A 44 10.35 10.03 4.39
CA TRP A 44 11.25 11.13 4.05
C TRP A 44 10.49 12.39 3.63
N LEU A 45 9.55 12.29 2.70
CA LEU A 45 8.89 13.47 2.11
C LEU A 45 7.74 14.00 2.99
N PHE A 46 6.89 13.15 3.56
CA PHE A 46 5.78 13.63 4.37
C PHE A 46 6.21 14.40 5.64
N PRO A 47 7.23 13.97 6.41
CA PRO A 47 7.67 14.74 7.57
C PRO A 47 8.25 16.13 7.23
N GLN A 48 8.63 16.36 5.97
CA GLN A 48 9.10 17.66 5.48
C GLN A 48 7.95 18.55 4.97
N GLY A 49 6.70 18.03 4.95
CA GLY A 49 5.54 18.75 4.41
C GLY A 49 5.42 18.67 2.88
N GLU A 50 6.28 17.90 2.23
CA GLU A 50 6.28 17.70 0.78
C GLU A 50 5.18 16.72 0.36
N PHE A 51 3.93 17.04 0.71
CA PHE A 51 2.78 16.13 0.53
C PHE A 51 2.49 15.80 -0.92
N PHE A 52 2.55 16.77 -1.81
CA PHE A 52 2.30 16.52 -3.23
C PHE A 52 3.35 15.59 -3.83
N TRP A 53 4.63 15.92 -3.68
CA TRP A 53 5.72 15.12 -4.22
C TRP A 53 5.83 13.77 -3.54
N GLY A 54 5.61 13.73 -2.22
CA GLY A 54 5.55 12.48 -1.44
C GLY A 54 4.44 11.56 -1.94
N THR A 55 3.24 12.11 -2.19
CA THR A 55 2.12 11.33 -2.74
C THR A 55 2.42 10.81 -4.13
N MET A 56 3.00 11.62 -5.02
CA MET A 56 3.39 11.18 -6.36
C MET A 56 4.40 10.04 -6.29
N PHE A 57 5.43 10.20 -5.46
CA PHE A 57 6.48 9.20 -5.28
C PHE A 57 5.90 7.90 -4.70
N VAL A 58 5.16 7.96 -3.60
CA VAL A 58 4.52 6.80 -2.96
C VAL A 58 3.58 6.09 -3.93
N THR A 59 2.73 6.83 -4.65
CA THR A 59 1.78 6.27 -5.62
C THR A 59 2.50 5.49 -6.73
N ALA A 60 3.63 6.00 -7.22
CA ALA A 60 4.42 5.30 -8.23
C ALA A 60 4.88 3.91 -7.75
N PHE A 61 5.24 3.78 -6.46
CA PHE A 61 5.64 2.50 -5.87
C PHE A 61 4.45 1.62 -5.45
N VAL A 62 3.31 2.19 -5.09
CA VAL A 62 2.07 1.41 -4.82
C VAL A 62 1.62 0.63 -6.06
N PHE A 63 1.89 1.13 -7.27
CA PHE A 63 1.60 0.37 -8.49
C PHE A 63 2.42 -0.92 -8.64
N SER A 64 3.50 -1.12 -7.87
CA SER A 64 4.27 -2.37 -7.86
C SER A 64 3.42 -3.57 -7.46
N ASP A 65 2.41 -3.40 -6.57
CA ASP A 65 1.49 -4.45 -6.13
C ASP A 65 0.65 -5.01 -7.31
N ILE A 66 0.39 -4.19 -8.34
CA ILE A 66 -0.30 -4.64 -9.55
C ILE A 66 0.65 -5.45 -10.43
N ILE A 67 1.92 -5.05 -10.48
CA ILE A 67 2.94 -5.68 -11.30
C ILE A 67 3.28 -7.06 -10.73
N ASP A 68 3.61 -7.16 -9.44
CA ASP A 68 3.97 -8.45 -8.79
C ASP A 68 2.81 -9.44 -8.80
N GLY A 69 1.58 -8.98 -8.51
CA GLY A 69 0.38 -9.81 -8.65
C GLY A 69 0.13 -10.28 -10.09
N THR A 70 0.47 -9.49 -11.10
CA THR A 70 0.38 -9.88 -12.51
C THR A 70 1.47 -10.90 -12.85
N MET A 71 2.70 -10.71 -12.37
CA MET A 71 3.80 -11.64 -12.53
C MET A 71 3.49 -12.99 -11.87
N ALA A 72 2.99 -13.00 -10.63
CA ALA A 72 2.63 -14.21 -9.90
C ALA A 72 1.56 -15.03 -10.63
N ARG A 73 0.52 -14.36 -11.15
CA ARG A 73 -0.53 -15.02 -11.97
C ARG A 73 0.03 -15.63 -13.25
N LYS A 74 0.93 -14.94 -13.96
CA LYS A 74 1.55 -15.44 -15.20
C LYS A 74 2.43 -16.66 -14.94
N LEU A 75 3.07 -16.76 -13.78
CA LEU A 75 3.87 -17.89 -13.38
C LEU A 75 3.04 -19.08 -12.86
N GLY A 76 1.72 -18.93 -12.72
CA GLY A 76 0.85 -19.92 -12.08
C GLY A 76 1.20 -20.16 -10.59
N ARG A 77 1.93 -19.25 -9.97
CA ARG A 77 2.44 -19.35 -8.60
C ARG A 77 1.69 -18.44 -7.65
N SER A 78 0.47 -18.81 -7.24
CA SER A 78 -0.09 -18.28 -6.00
C SER A 78 0.52 -19.07 -4.83
N SER A 79 1.65 -18.62 -4.30
CA SER A 79 2.29 -19.29 -3.16
C SER A 79 1.74 -18.73 -1.83
N LYS A 80 1.63 -19.60 -0.81
CA LYS A 80 1.31 -19.15 0.56
C LYS A 80 2.32 -18.14 1.07
N TRP A 81 3.59 -18.30 0.68
CA TRP A 81 4.67 -17.37 1.00
C TRP A 81 4.45 -15.99 0.37
N GLY A 82 4.14 -15.92 -0.92
CA GLY A 82 3.86 -14.65 -1.59
C GLY A 82 2.68 -13.91 -0.96
N ALA A 83 1.59 -14.62 -0.64
CA ALA A 83 0.44 -14.02 0.03
C ALA A 83 0.77 -13.53 1.45
N PHE A 84 1.61 -14.25 2.19
CA PHE A 84 2.12 -13.81 3.50
C PHE A 84 3.00 -12.58 3.36
N LEU A 85 3.95 -12.59 2.43
CA LEU A 85 4.87 -11.49 2.18
C LEU A 85 4.12 -10.22 1.81
N ASP A 86 3.25 -10.28 0.82
CA ASP A 86 2.41 -9.19 0.35
C ASP A 86 1.61 -8.57 1.50
N SER A 87 0.82 -9.40 2.22
CA SER A 87 0.02 -8.91 3.34
C SER A 87 0.84 -8.32 4.50
N THR A 88 2.06 -8.79 4.71
CA THR A 88 2.97 -8.28 5.75
C THR A 88 3.59 -6.96 5.32
N LEU A 89 4.14 -6.90 4.11
CA LEU A 89 4.78 -5.70 3.57
C LEU A 89 3.78 -4.54 3.38
N ASP A 90 2.55 -4.87 3.07
CA ASP A 90 1.42 -3.94 3.09
C ASP A 90 1.29 -3.19 4.43
N ARG A 91 1.51 -3.88 5.54
CA ARG A 91 1.44 -3.22 6.88
C ARG A 91 2.59 -2.27 7.10
N PHE A 92 3.79 -2.58 6.58
CA PHE A 92 4.91 -1.64 6.62
C PHE A 92 4.64 -0.39 5.78
N GLY A 93 4.07 -0.55 4.58
CA GLY A 93 3.66 0.57 3.73
C GLY A 93 2.62 1.46 4.41
N ASP A 94 1.54 0.86 4.95
CA ASP A 94 0.51 1.60 5.69
C ASP A 94 1.11 2.34 6.89
N ALA A 95 2.00 1.68 7.65
CA ALA A 95 2.67 2.27 8.80
C ALA A 95 3.57 3.45 8.41
N ALA A 96 4.28 3.35 7.30
CA ALA A 96 5.13 4.42 6.79
C ALA A 96 4.31 5.64 6.35
N ILE A 97 3.19 5.42 5.63
CA ILE A 97 2.33 6.51 5.15
C ILE A 97 1.70 7.27 6.33
N PHE A 98 0.98 6.58 7.20
CA PHE A 98 0.33 7.21 8.35
C PHE A 98 1.34 7.74 9.37
N GLY A 99 2.46 7.02 9.56
CA GLY A 99 3.56 7.44 10.41
C GLY A 99 4.24 8.71 9.91
N GLY A 100 4.52 8.81 8.61
CA GLY A 100 5.09 10.00 7.98
C GLY A 100 4.19 11.23 8.13
N ILE A 101 2.89 11.07 7.92
CA ILE A 101 1.89 12.14 8.14
C ILE A 101 1.84 12.53 9.63
N ALA A 102 1.85 11.55 10.54
CA ALA A 102 1.85 11.82 11.98
C ALA A 102 3.11 12.60 12.41
N LEU A 103 4.28 12.24 11.88
CA LEU A 103 5.54 12.95 12.14
C LEU A 103 5.50 14.41 11.69
N TRP A 104 4.90 14.69 10.53
CA TRP A 104 4.67 16.07 10.10
C TRP A 104 3.87 16.87 11.13
N TYR A 105 2.71 16.34 11.55
CA TYR A 105 1.88 17.03 12.53
C TYR A 105 2.51 17.13 13.92
N ALA A 106 3.45 16.25 14.26
CA ALA A 106 4.21 16.33 15.50
C ALA A 106 5.29 17.40 15.47
N TRP A 107 5.89 17.69 14.29
CA TRP A 107 7.09 18.54 14.19
C TRP A 107 6.84 19.90 13.50
N GLY A 108 5.98 19.96 12.48
CA GLY A 108 5.82 21.17 11.66
C GLY A 108 4.35 21.57 11.43
N GLY A 109 3.46 20.61 11.35
CA GLY A 109 2.04 20.86 11.05
C GLY A 109 1.22 21.37 12.24
N ASP A 110 1.79 21.36 13.43
CA ASP A 110 1.27 21.90 14.71
C ASP A 110 -0.23 21.63 14.98
N SER A 111 -0.67 20.40 14.68
CA SER A 111 -2.05 19.98 14.90
C SER A 111 -2.12 18.66 15.67
N LYS A 112 -2.40 18.76 16.97
CA LYS A 112 -2.60 17.59 17.84
C LYS A 112 -3.78 16.72 17.40
N LEU A 113 -4.81 17.34 16.82
CA LEU A 113 -5.97 16.63 16.29
C LEU A 113 -5.58 15.71 15.12
N TYR A 114 -4.90 16.25 14.10
CA TYR A 114 -4.50 15.48 12.94
C TYR A 114 -3.40 14.47 13.26
N LEU A 115 -2.51 14.77 14.19
CA LEU A 115 -1.59 13.79 14.75
C LEU A 115 -2.35 12.60 15.35
N GLY A 116 -3.32 12.87 16.24
CA GLY A 116 -4.15 11.84 16.85
C GLY A 116 -4.96 11.02 15.83
N LEU A 117 -5.53 11.68 14.81
CA LEU A 117 -6.27 11.01 13.73
C LEU A 117 -5.36 10.13 12.88
N SER A 118 -4.15 10.57 12.55
CA SER A 118 -3.18 9.76 11.79
C SER A 118 -2.77 8.50 12.55
N LEU A 119 -2.49 8.63 13.85
CA LEU A 119 -2.19 7.48 14.72
C LEU A 119 -3.40 6.55 14.88
N ALA A 120 -4.61 7.10 15.03
CA ALA A 120 -5.82 6.28 15.07
C ALA A 120 -6.05 5.50 13.78
N CYS A 121 -5.85 6.12 12.62
CA CYS A 121 -5.94 5.45 11.31
C CYS A 121 -4.90 4.33 11.20
N LEU A 122 -3.67 4.56 11.63
CA LEU A 122 -2.62 3.56 11.67
C LEU A 122 -3.02 2.34 12.51
N VAL A 123 -3.44 2.57 13.74
CA VAL A 123 -3.82 1.50 14.68
C VAL A 123 -5.05 0.75 14.18
N LEU A 124 -6.11 1.46 13.80
CA LEU A 124 -7.36 0.84 13.34
C LEU A 124 -7.16 0.08 12.03
N GLY A 125 -6.32 0.60 11.12
CA GLY A 125 -5.95 -0.08 9.88
C GLY A 125 -5.21 -1.40 10.13
N ALA A 126 -4.25 -1.39 11.05
CA ALA A 126 -3.52 -2.59 11.45
C ALA A 126 -4.45 -3.61 12.16
N MET A 127 -5.30 -3.13 13.08
CA MET A 127 -6.27 -3.97 13.80
C MET A 127 -7.28 -4.63 12.87
N THR A 128 -7.81 -3.89 11.87
CA THR A 128 -8.74 -4.46 10.89
C THR A 128 -8.09 -5.63 10.13
N SER A 129 -6.83 -5.47 9.73
CA SER A 129 -6.09 -6.52 9.03
C SER A 129 -5.77 -7.71 9.93
N TYR A 130 -5.39 -7.46 11.19
CA TYR A 130 -5.17 -8.52 12.19
C TYR A 130 -6.43 -9.32 12.49
N VAL A 131 -7.55 -8.63 12.74
CA VAL A 131 -8.84 -9.28 13.05
C VAL A 131 -9.27 -10.16 11.88
N ARG A 132 -9.14 -9.69 10.65
CA ARG A 132 -9.45 -10.48 9.46
C ARG A 132 -8.56 -11.73 9.38
N ALA A 133 -7.25 -11.57 9.45
CA ALA A 133 -6.30 -12.69 9.39
C ALA A 133 -6.55 -13.70 10.52
N ARG A 134 -6.87 -13.21 11.72
CA ARG A 134 -7.18 -14.05 12.87
C ARG A 134 -8.48 -14.83 12.69
N ALA A 135 -9.54 -14.19 12.20
CA ALA A 135 -10.80 -14.84 11.90
C ALA A 135 -10.62 -15.95 10.84
N GLU A 136 -9.94 -15.64 9.74
CA GLU A 136 -9.62 -16.61 8.68
C GLU A 136 -8.78 -17.78 9.21
N SER A 137 -7.81 -17.52 10.11
CA SER A 137 -7.01 -18.58 10.75
C SER A 137 -7.81 -19.52 11.66
N LEU A 138 -8.95 -19.08 12.15
CA LEU A 138 -9.90 -19.88 12.95
C LEU A 138 -10.99 -20.54 12.10
N GLY A 139 -10.91 -20.45 10.77
CA GLY A 139 -11.90 -21.01 9.85
C GLY A 139 -13.18 -20.17 9.73
N MET A 140 -13.19 -18.94 10.23
CA MET A 140 -14.34 -18.04 10.10
C MET A 140 -14.27 -17.27 8.77
N GLU A 141 -15.43 -17.04 8.14
CA GLU A 141 -15.49 -16.15 6.98
C GLU A 141 -15.46 -14.69 7.42
N ALA A 142 -14.38 -13.99 7.07
CA ALA A 142 -14.21 -12.56 7.34
C ALA A 142 -14.39 -11.74 6.06
N LYS A 143 -15.47 -12.02 5.30
CA LYS A 143 -15.86 -11.25 4.11
C LYS A 143 -16.84 -10.18 4.54
N GLY A 144 -16.41 -8.94 4.53
CA GLY A 144 -17.27 -7.79 4.83
C GLY A 144 -16.45 -6.57 5.20
N GLY A 145 -16.97 -5.42 4.87
CA GLY A 145 -16.36 -4.12 5.13
C GLY A 145 -16.87 -3.10 4.12
N ILE A 146 -17.02 -1.85 4.58
CA ILE A 146 -17.51 -0.74 3.73
C ILE A 146 -16.40 -0.29 2.77
N ALA A 147 -15.12 -0.50 3.13
CA ALA A 147 -13.96 -0.10 2.34
C ALA A 147 -12.83 -1.14 2.44
N GLU A 148 -12.31 -1.55 1.30
CA GLU A 148 -11.11 -2.37 1.22
C GLU A 148 -9.87 -1.53 1.54
N ARG A 149 -8.70 -2.18 1.75
CA ARG A 149 -7.43 -1.48 1.99
C ARG A 149 -7.10 -0.50 0.86
N SER A 150 -7.27 -0.92 -0.38
CA SER A 150 -7.05 -0.09 -1.56
C SER A 150 -7.86 1.21 -1.54
N ASP A 151 -9.12 1.13 -1.12
CA ASP A 151 -9.99 2.31 -1.06
C ASP A 151 -9.50 3.32 -0.02
N ARG A 152 -9.05 2.82 1.14
CA ARG A 152 -8.48 3.65 2.20
C ARG A 152 -7.16 4.31 1.78
N LEU A 153 -6.27 3.55 1.11
CA LEU A 153 -5.02 4.08 0.57
C LEU A 153 -5.25 5.16 -0.47
N VAL A 154 -6.14 4.91 -1.43
CA VAL A 154 -6.49 5.91 -2.43
C VAL A 154 -7.05 7.17 -1.77
N ALA A 155 -7.98 7.02 -0.83
CA ALA A 155 -8.58 8.16 -0.13
C ALA A 155 -7.51 9.01 0.60
N ILE A 156 -6.61 8.39 1.36
CA ILE A 156 -5.59 9.13 2.11
C ILE A 156 -4.55 9.76 1.19
N LEU A 157 -4.09 9.05 0.15
CA LEU A 157 -3.10 9.60 -0.78
C LEU A 157 -3.68 10.77 -1.59
N VAL A 158 -4.91 10.66 -2.06
CA VAL A 158 -5.60 11.77 -2.74
C VAL A 158 -5.75 12.96 -1.80
N ALA A 159 -6.28 12.75 -0.59
CA ALA A 159 -6.47 13.83 0.38
C ALA A 159 -5.12 14.49 0.77
N THR A 160 -4.07 13.70 0.97
CA THR A 160 -2.73 14.19 1.33
C THR A 160 -2.09 14.94 0.16
N GLY A 161 -2.21 14.43 -1.07
CA GLY A 161 -1.69 15.10 -2.27
C GLY A 161 -2.35 16.46 -2.51
N PHE A 162 -3.67 16.56 -2.35
CA PHE A 162 -4.38 17.85 -2.47
C PHE A 162 -4.10 18.81 -1.32
N ALA A 163 -3.79 18.33 -0.13
CA ALA A 163 -3.38 19.20 0.99
C ALA A 163 -2.02 19.86 0.76
N GLY A 164 -1.21 19.35 -0.18
CA GLY A 164 0.09 19.91 -0.56
C GLY A 164 0.06 20.87 -1.75
N LEU A 165 -1.13 21.15 -2.30
CA LEU A 165 -1.33 22.13 -3.37
C LEU A 165 -1.88 23.45 -2.82
#